data_b89780ff860df76db3d4cc1cfcf1d445
#
_entry.id   b89780ff860df76db3d4cc1cfcf1d445
#
_cell.length_a   1.000
_cell.length_b   1.000
_cell.length_c   1.000
_cell.angle_alpha   90.00
_cell.angle_beta   90.00
_cell.angle_gamma   90.00
#
_symmetry.space_group_name_H-M   'P 1'
#
loop_
_entity.id
_entity.type
_entity.pdbx_description
1 polymer ?
#
loop_
_entity_poly.entity_id
_entity_poly.type
_entity_poly.pdbx_seq_one_letter_code
_entity_poly.pdbx_strand_id
1 'polypeptide(L)'
;MNGTNCNDNERGLLPYPVILAATKGDPDAMKIVVQHYQSYIAHLSMRKLRDESGNTYYGIDEDLRERLQAKLMRAVLNFKAD
;
A
#
# COMPACT_ATOMS: atom_id res chain seq x y z
N MET A 1 3.10 13.59 23.65
CA MET A 1 3.01 13.30 23.10
C MET A 1 3.10 12.66 22.50
N ASN A 2 3.33 12.73 22.39
CA ASN A 2 3.37 12.44 21.66
C ASN A 2 3.24 11.63 20.96
N GLY A 3 3.09 11.19 21.20
CA GLY A 3 2.74 10.29 20.12
C GLY A 3 3.46 10.47 18.83
N THR A 4 4.68 10.82 18.93
CA THR A 4 5.47 11.11 17.76
C THR A 4 5.63 9.90 16.86
N ASN A 5 5.74 8.70 17.44
CA ASN A 5 5.92 7.48 16.66
C ASN A 5 4.71 7.17 15.82
N CYS A 6 3.55 7.34 16.38
CA CYS A 6 2.32 7.15 15.63
C CYS A 6 2.19 8.19 14.55
N ASN A 7 2.70 9.38 14.82
CA ASN A 7 2.60 10.48 13.87
C ASN A 7 3.36 10.21 12.60
N ASP A 8 4.49 9.53 12.69
CA ASP A 8 5.26 9.21 11.49
C ASP A 8 4.43 8.36 10.53
N ASN A 9 3.75 7.35 11.05
CA ASN A 9 2.88 6.53 10.22
C ASN A 9 1.68 7.31 9.70
N GLU A 10 1.12 8.15 10.55
CA GLU A 10 -0.03 8.95 10.16
C GLU A 10 0.29 9.94 9.06
N ARG A 11 1.53 10.37 8.99
CA ARG A 11 1.98 11.30 7.96
C ARG A 11 2.42 10.60 6.69
N GLY A 12 2.29 9.28 6.63
CA GLY A 12 2.71 8.54 5.47
C GLY A 12 4.18 8.23 5.40
N LEU A 13 4.86 8.31 6.54
CA LEU A 13 6.28 8.06 6.59
C LEU A 13 6.57 6.68 7.15
N LEU A 14 7.51 5.99 6.54
CA LEU A 14 7.99 4.69 7.01
C LEU A 14 9.41 4.86 7.53
N PRO A 15 9.76 4.16 8.61
CA PRO A 15 11.15 4.17 9.07
C PRO A 15 12.08 3.63 7.99
N TYR A 16 13.20 4.30 7.81
CA TYR A 16 14.16 3.91 6.78
C TYR A 16 14.63 2.45 6.94
N PRO A 17 14.91 1.96 8.16
CA PRO A 17 15.33 0.55 8.29
C PRO A 17 14.30 -0.44 7.76
N VAL A 18 13.01 -0.13 7.89
CA VAL A 18 11.97 -0.98 7.35
C VAL A 18 12.01 -0.99 5.83
N ILE A 19 12.15 0.19 5.24
CA ILE A 19 12.24 0.30 3.79
C ILE A 19 13.45 -0.47 3.29
N LEU A 20 14.58 -0.29 3.94
CA LEU A 20 15.82 -0.95 3.53
C LEU A 20 15.69 -2.46 3.60
N ALA A 21 15.11 -2.98 4.70
CA ALA A 21 14.91 -4.42 4.84
C ALA A 21 13.98 -4.95 3.77
N ALA A 22 12.93 -4.20 3.45
CA ALA A 22 11.97 -4.64 2.42
C ALA A 22 12.64 -4.72 1.06
N THR A 23 13.55 -3.80 0.75
CA THR A 23 14.25 -3.83 -0.54
C THR A 23 15.17 -5.05 -0.65
N LYS A 24 15.55 -5.63 0.48
CA LYS A 24 16.39 -6.82 0.50
C LYS A 24 15.58 -8.11 0.52
N GLY A 25 14.27 -7.99 0.45
CA GLY A 25 13.39 -9.15 0.36
C GLY A 25 12.91 -9.68 1.70
N ASP A 26 13.09 -8.93 2.79
CA ASP A 26 12.60 -9.35 4.10
C ASP A 26 11.07 -9.37 4.05
N PRO A 27 10.43 -10.54 4.22
CA PRO A 27 8.97 -10.62 4.08
C PRO A 27 8.21 -9.83 5.15
N ASP A 28 8.74 -9.75 6.36
CA ASP A 28 8.08 -8.99 7.41
C ASP A 28 8.11 -7.50 7.12
N ALA A 29 9.26 -7.01 6.67
CA ALA A 29 9.38 -5.60 6.30
C ALA A 29 8.52 -5.28 5.09
N MET A 30 8.50 -6.18 4.10
CA MET A 30 7.65 -5.99 2.93
C MET A 30 6.18 -5.90 3.33
N LYS A 31 5.77 -6.74 4.27
CA LYS A 31 4.40 -6.72 4.75
C LYS A 31 4.07 -5.38 5.40
N ILE A 32 4.99 -4.83 6.15
CA ILE A 32 4.79 -3.52 6.78
C ILE A 32 4.64 -2.44 5.70
N VAL A 33 5.48 -2.48 4.69
CA VAL A 33 5.39 -1.51 3.60
C VAL A 33 4.05 -1.61 2.88
N VAL A 34 3.63 -2.83 2.56
CA VAL A 34 2.37 -3.04 1.87
C VAL A 34 1.20 -2.54 2.72
N GLN A 35 1.20 -2.86 4.00
CA GLN A 35 0.14 -2.42 4.90
C GLN A 35 0.10 -0.90 5.01
N HIS A 36 1.26 -0.28 5.00
CA HIS A 36 1.33 1.18 5.08
C HIS A 36 0.62 1.83 3.88
N TYR A 37 0.72 1.22 2.72
CA TYR A 37 0.13 1.77 1.50
C TYR A 37 -1.24 1.23 1.17
N GLN A 38 -1.84 0.40 2.05
CA GLN A 38 -3.14 -0.20 1.76
C GLN A 38 -4.23 0.83 1.54
N SER A 39 -4.28 1.86 2.37
CA SER A 39 -5.28 2.91 2.19
C SER A 39 -5.13 3.62 0.86
N TYR A 40 -3.89 3.90 0.50
CA TYR A 40 -3.61 4.58 -0.76
C TYR A 40 -3.99 3.70 -1.95
N ILE A 41 -3.61 2.43 -1.89
CA ILE A 41 -3.93 1.48 -2.95
C ILE A 41 -5.44 1.31 -3.05
N ALA A 42 -6.14 1.21 -1.92
CA ALA A 42 -7.59 1.10 -1.92
C ALA A 42 -8.22 2.34 -2.56
N HIS A 43 -7.70 3.51 -2.24
CA HIS A 43 -8.21 4.74 -2.81
C HIS A 43 -8.03 4.76 -4.33
N LEU A 44 -6.88 4.34 -4.81
CA LEU A 44 -6.61 4.29 -6.25
C LEU A 44 -7.44 3.22 -6.95
N SER A 45 -7.94 2.24 -6.20
CA SER A 45 -8.71 1.14 -6.74
C SER A 45 -10.22 1.41 -6.70
N MET A 46 -10.63 2.55 -6.19
CA MET A 46 -12.04 2.91 -6.16
C MET A 46 -12.54 3.18 -7.56
N ARG A 47 -13.62 2.51 -7.91
CA ARG A 47 -14.19 2.65 -9.23
C ARG A 47 -15.71 2.61 -9.14
N LYS A 48 -16.33 3.11 -10.19
CA LYS A 48 -17.77 3.00 -10.34
C LYS A 48 -18.07 1.60 -10.82
N LEU A 49 -18.79 0.85 -10.01
CA LEU A 49 -19.11 -0.54 -10.30
C LEU A 49 -20.61 -0.68 -10.49
N ARG A 50 -21.03 -1.79 -11.10
CA ARG A 50 -22.43 -2.10 -11.28
C ARG A 50 -22.75 -3.40 -10.58
N ASP A 51 -23.92 -3.43 -9.93
CA ASP A 51 -24.41 -4.68 -9.38
C ASP A 51 -25.26 -5.41 -10.41
N GLU A 52 -25.83 -6.54 -10.02
CA GLU A 52 -26.63 -7.36 -10.92
C GLU A 52 -27.91 -6.66 -11.36
N SER A 53 -28.39 -5.74 -10.55
CA SER A 53 -29.62 -4.99 -10.86
C SER A 53 -29.34 -3.79 -11.76
N GLY A 54 -28.09 -3.56 -12.11
CA GLY A 54 -27.74 -2.43 -12.95
C GLY A 54 -27.48 -1.14 -12.20
N ASN A 55 -27.60 -1.16 -10.89
CA ASN A 55 -27.31 0.00 -10.07
C ASN A 55 -25.81 0.25 -10.01
N THR A 56 -25.42 1.52 -10.02
CA THR A 56 -24.01 1.87 -9.91
C THR A 56 -23.69 2.26 -8.48
N TYR A 57 -22.48 1.92 -8.06
CA TYR A 57 -21.98 2.29 -6.75
C TYR A 57 -20.48 2.40 -6.82
N TYR A 58 -19.88 3.08 -5.84
CA TYR A 58 -18.45 3.16 -5.76
C TYR A 58 -17.94 2.06 -4.84
N GLY A 59 -16.95 1.34 -5.32
CA GLY A 59 -16.37 0.26 -4.55
C GLY A 59 -14.96 0.00 -5.01
N ILE A 60 -14.30 -0.92 -4.32
CA ILE A 60 -12.92 -1.28 -4.63
C ILE A 60 -12.92 -2.34 -5.72
N ASP A 61 -12.17 -2.06 -6.80
CA ASP A 61 -11.90 -3.03 -7.84
C ASP A 61 -10.78 -3.94 -7.36
N GLU A 62 -11.11 -5.17 -6.98
CA GLU A 62 -10.15 -6.08 -6.39
C GLU A 62 -9.02 -6.45 -7.35
N ASP A 63 -9.32 -6.59 -8.62
CA ASP A 63 -8.27 -6.86 -9.61
C ASP A 63 -7.26 -5.74 -9.67
N LEU A 64 -7.76 -4.51 -9.70
CA LEU A 64 -6.89 -3.34 -9.75
C LEU A 64 -6.08 -3.24 -8.47
N ARG A 65 -6.73 -3.50 -7.32
CA ARG A 65 -6.04 -3.46 -6.03
C ARG A 65 -4.88 -4.45 -6.01
N GLU A 66 -5.12 -5.67 -6.47
CA GLU A 66 -4.08 -6.68 -6.50
C GLU A 66 -2.94 -6.31 -7.44
N ARG A 67 -3.28 -5.73 -8.58
CA ARG A 67 -2.25 -5.29 -9.53
C ARG A 67 -1.40 -4.17 -8.95
N LEU A 68 -2.03 -3.22 -8.28
CA LEU A 68 -1.29 -2.11 -7.67
C LEU A 68 -0.41 -2.60 -6.54
N GLN A 69 -0.90 -3.54 -5.75
CA GLN A 69 -0.11 -4.13 -4.68
C GLN A 69 1.11 -4.87 -5.24
N ALA A 70 0.91 -5.64 -6.29
CA ALA A 70 2.02 -6.35 -6.93
C ALA A 70 3.04 -5.37 -7.50
N LYS A 71 2.58 -4.29 -8.11
CA LYS A 71 3.49 -3.27 -8.62
C LYS A 71 4.29 -2.62 -7.51
N LEU A 72 3.64 -2.34 -6.38
CA LEU A 72 4.33 -1.75 -5.24
C LEU A 72 5.43 -2.68 -4.75
N MET A 73 5.11 -3.97 -4.57
CA MET A 73 6.09 -4.93 -4.10
C MET A 73 7.28 -5.03 -5.06
N ARG A 74 6.99 -5.04 -6.35
CA ARG A 74 8.05 -5.10 -7.35
C ARG A 74 8.91 -3.84 -7.32
N ALA A 75 8.27 -2.70 -7.17
CA ALA A 75 9.00 -1.44 -7.10
C ALA A 75 9.92 -1.40 -5.88
N VAL A 76 9.45 -1.91 -4.75
CA VAL A 76 10.27 -1.96 -3.54
C VAL A 76 11.48 -2.83 -3.76
N LEU A 77 11.29 -4.01 -4.36
CA LEU A 77 12.39 -4.94 -4.60
C LEU A 77 13.41 -4.38 -5.59
N ASN A 78 12.97 -3.51 -6.48
CA ASN A 78 13.87 -2.90 -7.47
C ASN A 78 14.49 -1.59 -6.98
N PHE A 79 14.05 -1.12 -5.82
CA PHE A 79 14.56 0.13 -5.28
C PHE A 79 16.00 -0.04 -4.80
N LYS A 80 16.84 0.92 -5.15
CA LYS A 80 18.24 0.91 -4.73
C LYS A 80 18.47 2.10 -3.81
N ALA A 81 18.82 1.79 -2.57
CA ALA A 81 18.98 2.79 -1.53
C ALA A 81 20.48 3.15 -1.36
N ASP A 82 21.07 3.65 -2.39
CA ASP A 82 22.49 4.04 -2.34
C ASP A 82 22.68 5.47 -1.87
#